data_d711693a6df02ff1013fcbcbffe8bb15
#
_entry.id   d711693a6df02ff1013fcbcbffe8bb15
#
_cell.length_a   1.000
_cell.length_b   1.000
_cell.length_c   1.000
_cell.angle_alpha   90.00
_cell.angle_beta   90.00
_cell.angle_gamma   90.00
#
_symmetry.space_group_name_H-M   'P 1'
#
loop_
_entity.id
_entity.type
_entity.pdbx_description
1 polymer ?
#
loop_
_entity_poly.entity_id
_entity_poly.type
_entity_poly.pdbx_seq_one_letter_code
_entity_poly.pdbx_strand_id
1 'polypeptide(L)'
;MTEREQFLGQIERLVGSHALHGSESLCKLLRYLAKHAVEHPGSTLKEYQIATEVFGRPSNFDPQLDSTVRVQAGRLRVKLAEYYASNGAEDTIVVELPKGAYALSFHHRGAPVGRTHGPRREIERDEGFERSGSRTWMIAAVALAVLLACAVAAIVVLLVARNTAEVGAAGHEDTAPAAFHVFWKRFVSGPEEPWVIFSNAAFIGRPETGMRYYEAAHDSRNAILDHYTGVGEVLAIHELDHVFGLLHHRIRVKRGSLFSLDDAKNNNLIFIGSPSENLTLLEIPGTQEFVFQRVVSGRRKGDLEIVNVHPQPDEPKQFLATPSGEPLTEDYAVVALIRGLNPAQSVLILAGTTTIGTQAAVEYVCRQDSIEKLLLRLSVSDTGELKPYEAVLQVKVTRGVPVETQLVALRKGAS
;
A
#
# COMPACT_ATOMS: atom_id res chain seq x y z
N MET A 1 22.12 -10.17 41.92
CA MET A 1 22.08 -9.83 40.45
C MET A 1 22.40 -8.36 40.31
N THR A 2 23.39 -8.04 39.49
CA THR A 2 23.69 -6.64 39.18
C THR A 2 22.59 -6.06 38.29
N GLU A 3 22.42 -4.74 38.31
CA GLU A 3 21.44 -4.04 37.46
C GLU A 3 21.64 -4.40 35.98
N ARG A 4 22.89 -4.56 35.55
CA ARG A 4 23.29 -5.03 34.22
C ARG A 4 22.71 -6.42 33.88
N GLU A 5 22.79 -7.36 34.83
CA GLU A 5 22.26 -8.73 34.65
C GLU A 5 20.73 -8.72 34.55
N GLN A 6 20.07 -7.83 35.27
CA GLN A 6 18.63 -7.67 35.24
C GLN A 6 18.18 -7.11 33.88
N PHE A 7 18.87 -6.12 33.34
CA PHE A 7 18.57 -5.55 32.02
C PHE A 7 18.77 -6.57 30.91
N LEU A 8 19.87 -7.31 30.90
CA LEU A 8 20.13 -8.35 29.92
C LEU A 8 19.11 -9.52 30.04
N GLY A 9 18.73 -9.89 31.25
CA GLY A 9 17.69 -10.88 31.48
C GLY A 9 16.32 -10.46 30.92
N GLN A 10 15.97 -9.17 31.00
CA GLN A 10 14.77 -8.64 30.39
C GLN A 10 14.82 -8.67 28.86
N ILE A 11 15.99 -8.39 28.27
CA ILE A 11 16.18 -8.48 26.80
C ILE A 11 15.98 -9.91 26.30
N GLU A 12 16.54 -10.91 26.99
CA GLU A 12 16.35 -12.31 26.57
C GLU A 12 14.88 -12.77 26.75
N ARG A 13 14.15 -12.27 27.74
CA ARG A 13 12.69 -12.50 27.85
C ARG A 13 11.94 -11.90 26.67
N LEU A 14 12.26 -10.67 26.27
CA LEU A 14 11.67 -10.02 25.10
C LEU A 14 11.93 -10.82 23.83
N VAL A 15 13.18 -11.24 23.61
CA VAL A 15 13.56 -12.03 22.43
C VAL A 15 12.86 -13.39 22.38
N GLY A 16 12.67 -14.05 23.53
CA GLY A 16 11.95 -15.32 23.62
C GLY A 16 10.42 -15.18 23.60
N SER A 17 9.89 -13.95 23.58
CA SER A 17 8.44 -13.70 23.62
C SER A 17 7.74 -13.97 22.28
N HIS A 18 6.44 -14.23 22.35
CA HIS A 18 5.60 -14.38 21.16
C HIS A 18 5.59 -13.12 20.28
N ALA A 19 5.73 -11.93 20.87
CA ALA A 19 5.73 -10.67 20.15
C ALA A 19 6.92 -10.52 19.17
N LEU A 20 8.09 -11.11 19.50
CA LEU A 20 9.29 -11.08 18.67
C LEU A 20 9.58 -12.44 17.98
N HIS A 21 8.74 -13.45 18.20
CA HIS A 21 8.89 -14.77 17.59
C HIS A 21 8.89 -14.68 16.04
N GLY A 22 9.83 -15.35 15.40
CA GLY A 22 9.97 -15.33 13.94
C GLY A 22 10.60 -14.05 13.33
N SER A 23 10.97 -13.07 14.18
CA SER A 23 11.54 -11.80 13.71
C SER A 23 13.05 -11.73 14.01
N GLU A 24 13.85 -12.60 13.37
CA GLU A 24 15.29 -12.71 13.62
C GLU A 24 16.04 -11.36 13.52
N SER A 25 15.70 -10.55 12.53
CA SER A 25 16.31 -9.22 12.34
C SER A 25 16.01 -8.24 13.48
N LEU A 26 14.79 -8.28 14.06
CA LEU A 26 14.45 -7.47 15.22
C LEU A 26 15.13 -7.97 16.49
N CYS A 27 15.27 -9.28 16.66
CA CYS A 27 16.00 -9.87 17.78
C CYS A 27 17.49 -9.49 17.72
N LYS A 28 18.12 -9.53 16.54
CA LYS A 28 19.50 -9.07 16.34
C LYS A 28 19.65 -7.58 16.68
N LEU A 29 18.72 -6.75 16.19
CA LEU A 29 18.74 -5.32 16.48
C LEU A 29 18.57 -5.05 17.99
N LEU A 30 17.63 -5.69 18.65
CA LEU A 30 17.38 -5.51 20.08
C LEU A 30 18.58 -5.90 20.93
N ARG A 31 19.21 -7.06 20.66
CA ARG A 31 20.42 -7.51 21.36
C ARG A 31 21.59 -6.56 21.14
N TYR A 32 21.78 -6.08 19.92
CA TYR A 32 22.86 -5.14 19.60
C TYR A 32 22.68 -3.81 20.33
N LEU A 33 21.48 -3.22 20.31
CA LEU A 33 21.17 -2.00 21.03
C LEU A 33 21.32 -2.17 22.55
N ALA A 34 20.91 -3.32 23.09
CA ALA A 34 21.04 -3.61 24.52
C ALA A 34 22.48 -3.75 24.96
N LYS A 35 23.30 -4.47 24.18
CA LYS A 35 24.73 -4.59 24.42
C LYS A 35 25.39 -3.22 24.46
N HIS A 36 25.11 -2.39 23.44
CA HIS A 36 25.66 -1.04 23.36
C HIS A 36 25.22 -0.16 24.55
N ALA A 37 23.95 -0.20 24.94
CA ALA A 37 23.42 0.60 26.07
C ALA A 37 24.07 0.22 27.41
N VAL A 38 24.44 -1.05 27.56
CA VAL A 38 25.11 -1.56 28.76
C VAL A 38 26.64 -1.28 28.78
N GLU A 39 27.30 -1.38 27.61
CA GLU A 39 28.71 -1.17 27.46
C GLU A 39 29.09 0.32 27.38
N HIS A 40 28.21 1.15 26.82
CA HIS A 40 28.45 2.58 26.58
C HIS A 40 27.27 3.43 27.05
N PRO A 41 27.00 3.53 28.36
CA PRO A 41 25.89 4.27 28.91
C PRO A 41 25.88 5.73 28.46
N GLY A 42 24.75 6.21 27.95
CA GLY A 42 24.57 7.59 27.50
C GLY A 42 25.10 7.90 26.10
N SER A 43 25.73 6.94 25.40
CA SER A 43 26.13 7.13 24.01
C SER A 43 25.02 6.70 23.05
N THR A 44 24.89 7.42 21.92
CA THR A 44 23.91 7.10 20.89
C THR A 44 24.59 6.47 19.67
N LEU A 45 24.00 5.40 19.15
CA LEU A 45 24.45 4.76 17.91
C LEU A 45 24.06 5.59 16.69
N LYS A 46 24.96 5.63 15.73
CA LYS A 46 24.66 6.19 14.39
C LYS A 46 23.96 5.13 13.53
N GLU A 47 23.05 5.57 12.67
CA GLU A 47 22.31 4.70 11.76
C GLU A 47 23.23 3.83 10.90
N TYR A 48 24.34 4.39 10.45
CA TYR A 48 25.36 3.70 9.69
C TYR A 48 25.96 2.48 10.43
N GLN A 49 26.27 2.61 11.73
CA GLN A 49 26.82 1.50 12.53
C GLN A 49 25.85 0.34 12.64
N ILE A 50 24.56 0.66 12.86
CA ILE A 50 23.50 -0.36 12.93
C ILE A 50 23.34 -1.03 11.56
N ALA A 51 23.35 -0.27 10.47
CA ALA A 51 23.23 -0.80 9.13
C ALA A 51 24.32 -1.80 8.80
N THR A 52 25.57 -1.48 9.11
CA THR A 52 26.73 -2.33 8.79
C THR A 52 26.88 -3.51 9.74
N GLU A 53 26.73 -3.30 11.06
CA GLU A 53 27.01 -4.33 12.07
C GLU A 53 25.84 -5.27 12.33
N VAL A 54 24.59 -4.79 12.20
CA VAL A 54 23.39 -5.61 12.45
C VAL A 54 22.81 -6.17 11.17
N PHE A 55 22.73 -5.35 10.12
CA PHE A 55 22.07 -5.72 8.87
C PHE A 55 23.02 -6.06 7.72
N GLY A 56 24.36 -6.06 7.97
CA GLY A 56 25.36 -6.45 6.96
C GLY A 56 25.38 -5.55 5.73
N ARG A 57 24.97 -4.28 5.87
CA ARG A 57 25.00 -3.34 4.76
C ARG A 57 26.45 -2.99 4.39
N PRO A 58 26.71 -2.71 3.12
CA PRO A 58 28.07 -2.39 2.67
C PRO A 58 28.55 -1.05 3.26
N SER A 59 29.87 -0.84 3.25
CA SER A 59 30.52 0.36 3.82
C SER A 59 30.18 1.68 3.13
N ASN A 60 29.49 1.65 1.98
CA ASN A 60 28.96 2.83 1.31
C ASN A 60 27.47 3.07 1.60
N PHE A 61 26.94 2.48 2.69
CA PHE A 61 25.55 2.68 3.11
C PHE A 61 25.23 4.17 3.30
N ASP A 62 24.20 4.64 2.60
CA ASP A 62 23.67 5.99 2.74
C ASP A 62 22.28 5.95 3.44
N PRO A 63 22.17 6.50 4.65
CA PRO A 63 20.90 6.55 5.37
C PRO A 63 19.80 7.35 4.66
N GLN A 64 20.12 8.22 3.73
CA GLN A 64 19.14 8.98 2.96
C GLN A 64 18.47 8.13 1.87
N LEU A 65 19.23 7.19 1.29
CA LEU A 65 18.77 6.31 0.22
C LEU A 65 18.18 4.99 0.75
N ASP A 66 18.73 4.47 1.85
CA ASP A 66 18.26 3.21 2.46
C ASP A 66 17.69 3.43 3.86
N SER A 67 16.37 3.31 3.98
CA SER A 67 15.64 3.49 5.24
C SER A 67 15.55 2.24 6.11
N THR A 68 16.29 1.16 5.80
CA THR A 68 16.19 -0.14 6.49
C THR A 68 16.26 -0.01 8.01
N VAL A 69 17.23 0.71 8.55
CA VAL A 69 17.41 0.86 10.01
C VAL A 69 16.20 1.57 10.63
N ARG A 70 15.73 2.65 10.02
CA ARG A 70 14.55 3.40 10.50
C ARG A 70 13.29 2.55 10.52
N VAL A 71 13.06 1.77 9.47
CA VAL A 71 11.91 0.85 9.36
C VAL A 71 11.99 -0.23 10.43
N GLN A 72 13.15 -0.87 10.62
CA GLN A 72 13.32 -1.92 11.61
C GLN A 72 13.21 -1.38 13.04
N ALA A 73 13.77 -0.19 13.33
CA ALA A 73 13.61 0.48 14.62
C ALA A 73 12.13 0.86 14.89
N GLY A 74 11.40 1.29 13.85
CA GLY A 74 9.97 1.53 13.93
C GLY A 74 9.17 0.27 14.30
N ARG A 75 9.46 -0.84 13.61
CA ARG A 75 8.85 -2.15 13.89
C ARG A 75 9.18 -2.64 15.30
N LEU A 76 10.43 -2.48 15.74
CA LEU A 76 10.85 -2.86 17.10
C LEU A 76 10.07 -2.09 18.16
N ARG A 77 9.84 -0.76 17.99
CA ARG A 77 9.03 0.04 18.91
C ARG A 77 7.61 -0.49 19.05
N VAL A 78 6.98 -0.84 17.92
CA VAL A 78 5.61 -1.41 17.92
C VAL A 78 5.61 -2.75 18.66
N LYS A 79 6.59 -3.63 18.41
CA LYS A 79 6.68 -4.94 19.08
C LYS A 79 6.98 -4.85 20.58
N LEU A 80 7.78 -3.88 21.02
CA LEU A 80 7.99 -3.61 22.44
C LEU A 80 6.68 -3.11 23.11
N ALA A 81 5.94 -2.20 22.47
CA ALA A 81 4.67 -1.73 22.96
C ALA A 81 3.62 -2.86 23.05
N GLU A 82 3.54 -3.72 22.02
CA GLU A 82 2.67 -4.90 22.00
C GLU A 82 2.99 -5.87 23.15
N TYR A 83 4.27 -6.15 23.39
CA TYR A 83 4.71 -7.00 24.48
C TYR A 83 4.30 -6.46 25.84
N TYR A 84 4.57 -5.18 26.13
CA TYR A 84 4.23 -4.57 27.42
C TYR A 84 2.74 -4.29 27.62
N ALA A 85 1.94 -4.30 26.54
CA ALA A 85 0.49 -4.26 26.61
C ALA A 85 -0.14 -5.64 26.89
N SER A 86 0.63 -6.74 26.72
CA SER A 86 0.14 -8.12 26.87
C SER A 86 1.00 -8.93 27.86
N ASN A 87 1.96 -9.69 27.34
CA ASN A 87 2.76 -10.65 28.11
C ASN A 87 3.70 -10.02 29.14
N GLY A 88 4.17 -8.79 28.90
CA GLY A 88 5.08 -8.04 29.77
C GLY A 88 4.38 -7.03 30.68
N ALA A 89 3.05 -7.13 30.86
CA ALA A 89 2.28 -6.19 31.67
C ALA A 89 2.74 -6.13 33.14
N GLU A 90 3.28 -7.23 33.68
CA GLU A 90 3.75 -7.34 35.06
C GLU A 90 5.29 -7.28 35.19
N ASP A 91 6.01 -7.09 34.11
CA ASP A 91 7.48 -7.00 34.14
C ASP A 91 7.93 -5.78 34.97
N THR A 92 8.90 -6.00 35.85
CA THR A 92 9.45 -4.95 36.70
C THR A 92 10.32 -3.96 35.95
N ILE A 93 10.87 -4.37 34.79
CA ILE A 93 11.71 -3.54 33.94
C ILE A 93 11.04 -3.36 32.59
N VAL A 94 10.86 -2.10 32.20
CA VAL A 94 10.33 -1.71 30.89
C VAL A 94 11.49 -1.25 30.03
N VAL A 95 11.60 -1.83 28.83
CA VAL A 95 12.59 -1.47 27.81
C VAL A 95 11.91 -0.65 26.74
N GLU A 96 12.42 0.54 26.49
CA GLU A 96 11.88 1.45 25.49
C GLU A 96 12.97 1.87 24.48
N LEU A 97 12.59 2.04 23.22
CA LEU A 97 13.41 2.64 22.18
C LEU A 97 12.80 4.01 21.78
N PRO A 98 13.26 5.13 22.36
CA PRO A 98 12.71 6.46 22.11
C PRO A 98 12.76 6.85 20.63
N LYS A 99 11.82 7.71 20.20
CA LYS A 99 11.84 8.29 18.84
C LYS A 99 13.02 9.25 18.71
N GLY A 100 13.68 9.21 17.56
CA GLY A 100 14.80 10.12 17.25
C GLY A 100 16.16 9.65 17.76
N ALA A 101 16.24 8.54 18.50
CA ALA A 101 17.50 7.97 18.96
C ALA A 101 17.53 6.44 18.78
N TYR A 102 18.74 5.89 18.63
CA TYR A 102 18.99 4.45 18.59
C TYR A 102 19.69 4.00 19.90
N ALA A 103 19.11 4.43 21.03
CA ALA A 103 19.55 4.03 22.38
C ALA A 103 18.36 3.47 23.15
N LEU A 104 18.52 2.31 23.78
CA LEU A 104 17.50 1.75 24.66
C LEU A 104 17.53 2.48 26.00
N SER A 105 16.34 2.74 26.53
CA SER A 105 16.14 3.18 27.91
C SER A 105 15.47 2.06 28.72
N PHE A 106 15.90 1.91 29.96
CA PHE A 106 15.40 0.93 30.91
C PHE A 106 14.74 1.67 32.09
N HIS A 107 13.49 1.34 32.36
CA HIS A 107 12.72 1.96 33.44
C HIS A 107 12.20 0.89 34.41
N HIS A 108 12.31 1.13 35.72
CA HIS A 108 11.61 0.30 36.70
C HIS A 108 10.14 0.72 36.79
N ARG A 109 9.24 -0.23 36.65
CA ARG A 109 7.81 0.02 36.79
C ARG A 109 7.50 0.33 38.28
N GLY A 110 7.07 1.54 38.54
CA GLY A 110 6.79 2.01 39.90
C GLY A 110 7.67 3.14 40.41
N ALA A 111 8.71 3.56 39.71
CA ALA A 111 9.45 4.78 39.98
C ALA A 111 8.82 5.98 39.27
N PRO A 112 8.57 7.14 39.97
CA PRO A 112 8.10 8.33 39.29
C PRO A 112 9.16 8.79 38.31
N VAL A 113 8.71 9.08 37.06
CA VAL A 113 9.55 9.55 35.98
C VAL A 113 10.20 10.88 36.38
N GLY A 114 11.45 10.82 36.85
CA GLY A 114 12.27 11.98 37.13
C GLY A 114 12.73 12.60 35.79
N ARG A 115 12.26 13.80 35.51
CA ARG A 115 12.81 14.61 34.41
C ARG A 115 14.26 14.88 34.73
N THR A 116 15.16 14.43 33.87
CA THR A 116 16.59 14.73 33.95
C THR A 116 16.80 16.23 33.75
N HIS A 117 17.10 16.92 34.82
CA HIS A 117 17.65 18.27 34.79
C HIS A 117 19.16 18.20 34.53
N GLY A 118 19.64 19.03 33.63
CA GLY A 118 21.06 19.35 33.47
C GLY A 118 21.69 19.99 34.71
N PRO A 119 23.02 20.19 34.74
CA PRO A 119 23.79 20.38 35.95
C PRO A 119 23.35 21.63 36.74
N ARG A 120 23.04 21.40 37.99
CA ARG A 120 22.71 22.40 39.01
C ARG A 120 23.99 23.11 39.45
N ARG A 121 24.12 24.40 39.13
CA ARG A 121 25.04 25.29 39.82
C ARG A 121 24.48 25.56 41.26
N GLU A 122 25.24 25.19 42.25
CA GLU A 122 25.02 25.68 43.63
C GLU A 122 25.22 27.20 43.64
N ILE A 123 24.24 27.89 44.18
CA ILE A 123 24.38 29.29 44.64
C ILE A 123 23.95 29.30 46.08
N GLU A 124 24.86 29.80 46.88
CA GLU A 124 24.76 29.99 48.32
C GLU A 124 23.50 30.74 48.74
N ARG A 125 22.99 30.36 49.92
CA ARG A 125 21.94 31.09 50.61
C ARG A 125 22.53 32.41 51.11
N ASP A 126 21.83 33.49 50.77
CA ASP A 126 21.88 34.68 51.60
C ASP A 126 20.45 34.96 52.13
N GLU A 127 20.36 35.17 53.45
CA GLU A 127 19.12 35.38 54.15
C GLU A 127 18.71 36.86 54.05
N GLY A 128 17.43 37.08 53.84
CA GLY A 128 16.78 38.30 54.18
C GLY A 128 16.28 39.15 53.04
N PHE A 129 15.02 38.98 52.71
CA PHE A 129 14.21 40.15 52.38
C PHE A 129 12.70 39.92 52.59
N GLU A 130 12.08 40.93 53.11
CA GLU A 130 10.75 40.99 53.69
C GLU A 130 9.59 40.68 52.77
N ARG A 131 8.50 40.19 53.37
CA ARG A 131 7.15 39.99 52.81
C ARG A 131 6.60 41.31 52.20
N SER A 132 6.60 41.41 50.88
CA SER A 132 5.69 42.30 50.18
C SER A 132 5.51 41.81 48.75
N GLY A 133 4.52 40.99 48.46
CA GLY A 133 4.31 40.45 47.12
C GLY A 133 3.11 39.53 46.94
N SER A 134 2.29 39.34 47.94
CA SER A 134 1.14 38.43 47.91
C SER A 134 0.08 38.81 46.85
N ARG A 135 -0.03 40.05 46.48
CA ARG A 135 -1.08 40.55 45.57
C ARG A 135 -0.73 40.39 44.09
N THR A 136 0.54 40.50 43.74
CA THR A 136 1.01 40.34 42.34
C THR A 136 1.01 38.89 41.92
N TRP A 137 1.35 37.97 42.81
CA TRP A 137 1.27 36.52 42.56
C TRP A 137 -0.15 36.00 42.41
N MET A 138 -1.11 36.55 43.16
CA MET A 138 -2.53 36.22 42.98
C MET A 138 -3.05 36.71 41.65
N ILE A 139 -2.68 37.91 41.23
CA ILE A 139 -3.08 38.44 39.90
C ILE A 139 -2.45 37.60 38.80
N ALA A 140 -1.19 37.21 38.88
CA ALA A 140 -0.52 36.35 37.91
C ALA A 140 -1.15 34.96 37.87
N ALA A 141 -1.50 34.38 39.02
CA ALA A 141 -2.17 33.07 39.09
C ALA A 141 -3.59 33.10 38.50
N VAL A 142 -4.35 34.18 38.76
CA VAL A 142 -5.68 34.39 38.15
C VAL A 142 -5.59 34.61 36.65
N ALA A 143 -4.63 35.41 36.17
CA ALA A 143 -4.41 35.60 34.73
C ALA A 143 -4.02 34.28 34.01
N LEU A 144 -3.18 33.47 34.66
CA LEU A 144 -2.79 32.16 34.10
C LEU A 144 -3.99 31.19 34.09
N ALA A 145 -4.82 31.18 35.15
CA ALA A 145 -6.02 30.38 35.19
C ALA A 145 -7.05 30.78 34.13
N VAL A 146 -7.22 32.09 33.87
CA VAL A 146 -8.09 32.59 32.79
C VAL A 146 -7.54 32.21 31.42
N LEU A 147 -6.23 32.33 31.18
CA LEU A 147 -5.61 31.90 29.94
C LEU A 147 -5.76 30.41 29.71
N LEU A 148 -5.59 29.60 30.74
CA LEU A 148 -5.80 28.15 30.66
C LEU A 148 -7.26 27.82 30.37
N ALA A 149 -8.22 28.48 31.03
CA ALA A 149 -9.65 28.31 30.77
C ALA A 149 -10.01 28.73 29.32
N CYS A 150 -9.46 29.81 28.81
CA CYS A 150 -9.63 30.24 27.42
C CYS A 150 -9.00 29.23 26.42
N ALA A 151 -7.83 28.68 26.74
CA ALA A 151 -7.19 27.66 25.91
C ALA A 151 -8.03 26.35 25.88
N VAL A 152 -8.54 25.93 27.06
CA VAL A 152 -9.43 24.75 27.14
C VAL A 152 -10.73 25.01 26.37
N ALA A 153 -11.34 26.19 26.52
CA ALA A 153 -12.53 26.56 25.76
C ALA A 153 -12.27 26.58 24.26
N ALA A 154 -11.13 27.14 23.81
CA ALA A 154 -10.74 27.11 22.42
C ALA A 154 -10.52 25.67 21.88
N ILE A 155 -9.89 24.79 22.66
CA ILE A 155 -9.72 23.38 22.31
C ILE A 155 -11.08 22.69 22.23
N VAL A 156 -11.99 22.93 23.19
CA VAL A 156 -13.35 22.36 23.15
C VAL A 156 -14.11 22.87 21.94
N VAL A 157 -14.05 24.18 21.63
CA VAL A 157 -14.69 24.73 20.43
C VAL A 157 -14.09 24.13 19.14
N LEU A 158 -12.77 23.97 19.08
CA LEU A 158 -12.11 23.31 17.93
C LEU A 158 -12.49 21.83 17.80
N LEU A 159 -12.58 21.12 18.91
CA LEU A 159 -13.02 19.70 18.92
C LEU A 159 -14.50 19.58 18.55
N VAL A 160 -15.36 20.46 19.05
CA VAL A 160 -16.79 20.52 18.67
C VAL A 160 -16.93 20.94 17.21
N ALA A 161 -16.18 21.95 16.75
CA ALA A 161 -16.19 22.38 15.36
C ALA A 161 -15.66 21.29 14.42
N ARG A 162 -14.66 20.53 14.85
CA ARG A 162 -14.18 19.34 14.12
C ARG A 162 -15.23 18.23 14.08
N ASN A 163 -15.86 17.90 15.22
CA ASN A 163 -16.95 16.93 15.27
C ASN A 163 -18.17 17.40 14.46
N THR A 164 -18.53 18.69 14.49
CA THR A 164 -19.63 19.20 13.67
C THR A 164 -19.26 19.30 12.19
N ALA A 165 -17.99 19.50 11.85
CA ALA A 165 -17.50 19.39 10.47
C ALA A 165 -17.48 17.94 10.00
N GLU A 166 -17.12 16.99 10.87
CA GLU A 166 -17.21 15.54 10.59
C GLU A 166 -18.68 15.06 10.55
N VAL A 167 -19.57 15.60 11.37
CA VAL A 167 -21.05 15.33 11.31
C VAL A 167 -21.70 16.08 10.15
N GLY A 168 -21.21 17.25 9.76
CA GLY A 168 -21.63 17.96 8.54
C GLY A 168 -21.09 17.32 7.26
N ALA A 169 -19.92 16.67 7.31
CA ALA A 169 -19.39 15.81 6.25
C ALA A 169 -20.05 14.41 6.26
N ALA A 170 -20.51 13.91 7.41
CA ALA A 170 -21.32 12.69 7.51
C ALA A 170 -22.79 12.87 7.07
N GLY A 171 -23.21 14.07 6.68
CA GLY A 171 -24.49 14.35 6.05
C GLY A 171 -24.46 14.31 4.52
N HIS A 172 -23.30 14.11 3.87
CA HIS A 172 -23.20 13.43 2.61
C HIS A 172 -23.05 11.94 2.98
N GLU A 173 -24.14 11.18 2.94
CA GLU A 173 -24.04 9.76 2.62
C GLU A 173 -23.13 9.71 1.38
N ASP A 174 -21.97 9.08 1.51
CA ASP A 174 -21.06 8.77 0.39
C ASP A 174 -21.79 7.74 -0.49
N THR A 175 -22.86 8.20 -1.11
CA THR A 175 -23.70 7.38 -1.99
C THR A 175 -22.92 7.29 -3.28
N ALA A 176 -22.51 6.09 -3.64
CA ALA A 176 -21.78 5.86 -4.88
C ALA A 176 -22.51 6.54 -6.06
N PRO A 177 -21.80 7.18 -6.99
CA PRO A 177 -22.40 7.78 -8.18
C PRO A 177 -23.33 6.82 -8.93
N ALA A 178 -24.42 7.30 -9.48
CA ALA A 178 -25.37 6.47 -10.22
C ALA A 178 -24.70 5.65 -11.34
N ALA A 179 -23.71 6.23 -12.01
CA ALA A 179 -22.91 5.54 -13.03
C ALA A 179 -22.18 4.29 -12.50
N PHE A 180 -21.73 4.31 -11.24
CA PHE A 180 -21.10 3.15 -10.61
C PHE A 180 -22.09 2.02 -10.38
N HIS A 181 -23.32 2.32 -9.93
CA HIS A 181 -24.36 1.33 -9.77
C HIS A 181 -24.74 0.65 -11.09
N VAL A 182 -24.72 1.38 -12.22
CA VAL A 182 -24.99 0.82 -13.54
C VAL A 182 -23.81 -0.04 -14.01
N PHE A 183 -22.58 0.49 -13.93
CA PHE A 183 -21.40 -0.20 -14.45
C PHE A 183 -21.10 -1.48 -13.66
N TRP A 184 -21.08 -1.38 -12.32
CA TRP A 184 -20.71 -2.47 -11.43
C TRP A 184 -21.87 -3.41 -11.08
N LYS A 185 -23.09 -3.15 -11.59
CA LYS A 185 -24.31 -3.89 -11.24
C LYS A 185 -24.12 -5.41 -11.25
N ARG A 186 -23.47 -5.96 -12.29
CA ARG A 186 -23.24 -7.41 -12.41
C ARG A 186 -22.34 -7.99 -11.32
N PHE A 187 -21.48 -7.17 -10.76
CA PHE A 187 -20.50 -7.57 -9.74
C PHE A 187 -21.00 -7.37 -8.30
N VAL A 188 -22.05 -6.56 -8.12
CA VAL A 188 -22.58 -6.21 -6.79
C VAL A 188 -24.01 -6.71 -6.55
N SER A 189 -24.71 -7.23 -7.58
CA SER A 189 -26.12 -7.68 -7.41
C SER A 189 -26.25 -9.07 -6.83
N GLY A 190 -25.20 -9.85 -6.77
CA GLY A 190 -25.21 -11.22 -6.22
C GLY A 190 -24.81 -11.26 -4.75
N PRO A 191 -25.07 -12.36 -4.05
CA PRO A 191 -24.63 -12.57 -2.67
C PRO A 191 -23.14 -12.82 -2.56
N GLU A 192 -22.47 -13.22 -3.64
CA GLU A 192 -21.06 -13.55 -3.67
C GLU A 192 -20.21 -12.34 -4.04
N GLU A 193 -19.13 -12.14 -3.29
CA GLU A 193 -18.13 -11.13 -3.58
C GLU A 193 -17.36 -11.50 -4.86
N PRO A 194 -17.16 -10.57 -5.83
CA PRO A 194 -16.41 -10.87 -7.03
C PRO A 194 -14.92 -11.11 -6.72
N TRP A 195 -14.29 -11.98 -7.52
CA TRP A 195 -12.87 -12.24 -7.41
C TRP A 195 -12.07 -11.29 -8.30
N VAL A 196 -11.13 -10.59 -7.71
CA VAL A 196 -10.09 -9.83 -8.42
C VAL A 196 -8.87 -10.71 -8.57
N ILE A 197 -8.57 -11.09 -9.81
CA ILE A 197 -7.45 -11.95 -10.17
C ILE A 197 -6.33 -11.09 -10.75
N PHE A 198 -5.30 -10.85 -9.98
CA PHE A 198 -4.20 -9.98 -10.41
C PHE A 198 -3.02 -10.78 -10.95
N SER A 199 -2.26 -10.14 -11.84
CA SER A 199 -1.03 -10.71 -12.38
C SER A 199 0.00 -10.94 -11.29
N ASN A 200 0.65 -12.08 -11.36
CA ASN A 200 1.81 -12.40 -10.55
C ASN A 200 2.82 -13.12 -11.45
N ALA A 201 3.57 -12.35 -12.19
CA ALA A 201 4.56 -12.87 -13.11
C ALA A 201 5.58 -13.73 -12.39
N ALA A 202 5.86 -14.89 -12.97
CA ALA A 202 6.87 -15.81 -12.48
C ALA A 202 8.24 -15.41 -13.03
N PHE A 203 9.26 -15.39 -12.19
CA PHE A 203 10.62 -15.03 -12.57
C PHE A 203 11.62 -16.13 -12.26
N ILE A 204 12.63 -16.23 -13.11
CA ILE A 204 13.83 -17.04 -12.92
C ILE A 204 14.97 -16.11 -12.52
N GLY A 205 15.78 -16.54 -11.52
CA GLY A 205 16.87 -15.72 -10.97
C GLY A 205 16.41 -14.77 -9.88
N ARG A 206 17.33 -13.92 -9.46
CA ARG A 206 17.12 -12.90 -8.43
C ARG A 206 17.59 -11.54 -8.96
N PRO A 207 17.10 -10.42 -8.41
CA PRO A 207 17.55 -9.08 -8.81
C PRO A 207 19.06 -8.92 -8.81
N GLU A 208 19.75 -9.49 -7.79
CA GLU A 208 21.19 -9.37 -7.60
C GLU A 208 22.01 -10.19 -8.62
N THR A 209 21.45 -11.28 -9.15
CA THR A 209 22.15 -12.21 -10.07
C THR A 209 21.61 -12.17 -11.49
N GLY A 210 20.66 -11.30 -11.75
CA GLY A 210 19.92 -11.22 -13.00
C GLY A 210 18.59 -11.96 -12.91
N MET A 211 17.52 -11.26 -13.25
CA MET A 211 16.14 -11.75 -13.20
C MET A 211 15.51 -11.62 -14.57
N ARG A 212 14.82 -12.67 -15.03
CA ARG A 212 14.04 -12.67 -16.25
C ARG A 212 12.70 -13.38 -16.07
N TYR A 213 11.77 -13.12 -16.95
CA TYR A 213 10.51 -13.85 -16.96
C TYR A 213 10.72 -15.35 -17.17
N TYR A 214 9.88 -16.13 -16.49
CA TYR A 214 9.74 -17.57 -16.72
C TYR A 214 9.15 -17.83 -18.11
N GLU A 215 9.79 -18.74 -18.86
CA GLU A 215 9.34 -19.18 -20.18
C GLU A 215 9.01 -20.69 -20.13
N ALA A 216 7.71 -21.03 -20.16
CA ALA A 216 7.25 -22.42 -20.04
C ALA A 216 7.86 -23.39 -21.06
N ALA A 217 8.30 -22.89 -22.23
CA ALA A 217 8.93 -23.69 -23.27
C ALA A 217 10.37 -24.11 -22.95
N HIS A 218 11.06 -23.36 -22.08
CA HIS A 218 12.50 -23.53 -21.83
C HIS A 218 12.85 -23.74 -20.37
N ASP A 219 11.96 -23.36 -19.45
CA ASP A 219 12.24 -23.33 -18.02
C ASP A 219 11.47 -24.43 -17.26
N SER A 220 12.13 -24.99 -16.24
CA SER A 220 11.43 -25.83 -15.27
C SER A 220 10.64 -24.97 -14.27
N ARG A 221 9.42 -25.38 -13.93
CA ARG A 221 8.63 -24.72 -12.86
C ARG A 221 9.37 -24.68 -11.52
N ASN A 222 10.25 -25.63 -11.25
CA ASN A 222 11.07 -25.66 -10.03
C ASN A 222 12.15 -24.58 -9.99
N ALA A 223 12.44 -23.93 -11.12
CA ALA A 223 13.38 -22.83 -11.20
C ALA A 223 12.73 -21.45 -10.85
N ILE A 224 11.41 -21.39 -10.69
CA ILE A 224 10.71 -20.20 -10.23
C ILE A 224 11.04 -19.99 -8.75
N LEU A 225 11.79 -18.95 -8.45
CA LEU A 225 12.21 -18.63 -7.08
C LEU A 225 11.23 -17.69 -6.37
N ASP A 226 10.59 -16.81 -7.15
CA ASP A 226 9.68 -15.81 -6.59
C ASP A 226 8.66 -15.34 -7.63
N HIS A 227 7.64 -14.61 -7.15
CA HIS A 227 6.60 -14.02 -7.96
C HIS A 227 6.51 -12.53 -7.63
N TYR A 228 6.48 -11.72 -8.67
CA TYR A 228 6.36 -10.27 -8.54
C TYR A 228 5.08 -9.78 -9.23
N THR A 229 4.55 -8.68 -8.76
CA THR A 229 3.48 -7.95 -9.43
C THR A 229 3.92 -6.52 -9.67
N GLY A 230 3.37 -5.90 -10.69
CA GLY A 230 3.67 -4.52 -11.04
C GLY A 230 3.10 -3.53 -10.03
N VAL A 231 3.69 -2.34 -9.97
CA VAL A 231 3.19 -1.25 -9.13
C VAL A 231 1.77 -0.85 -9.55
N GLY A 232 1.50 -0.85 -10.85
CA GLY A 232 0.18 -0.51 -11.40
C GLY A 232 -0.91 -1.45 -10.92
N GLU A 233 -0.64 -2.76 -10.80
CA GLU A 233 -1.60 -3.75 -10.29
C GLU A 233 -1.93 -3.54 -8.81
N VAL A 234 -0.94 -3.13 -8.00
CA VAL A 234 -1.16 -2.82 -6.58
C VAL A 234 -2.07 -1.60 -6.42
N LEU A 235 -1.80 -0.53 -7.18
CA LEU A 235 -2.63 0.67 -7.19
C LEU A 235 -4.03 0.39 -7.72
N ALA A 236 -4.14 -0.44 -8.77
CA ALA A 236 -5.40 -0.88 -9.35
C ALA A 236 -6.29 -1.63 -8.34
N ILE A 237 -5.72 -2.54 -7.54
CA ILE A 237 -6.46 -3.24 -6.48
C ILE A 237 -6.99 -2.26 -5.43
N HIS A 238 -6.17 -1.28 -5.04
CA HIS A 238 -6.57 -0.24 -4.09
C HIS A 238 -7.77 0.58 -4.59
N GLU A 239 -7.72 1.03 -5.84
CA GLU A 239 -8.82 1.79 -6.46
C GLU A 239 -10.13 0.98 -6.54
N LEU A 240 -10.04 -0.31 -6.92
CA LEU A 240 -11.20 -1.19 -6.94
C LEU A 240 -11.80 -1.39 -5.54
N ASP A 241 -10.96 -1.65 -4.54
CA ASP A 241 -11.42 -1.83 -3.16
C ASP A 241 -12.15 -0.58 -2.65
N HIS A 242 -11.62 0.62 -2.98
CA HIS A 242 -12.27 1.88 -2.67
C HIS A 242 -13.65 2.00 -3.31
N VAL A 243 -13.76 1.77 -4.63
CA VAL A 243 -15.04 1.87 -5.36
C VAL A 243 -16.06 0.84 -4.86
N PHE A 244 -15.63 -0.40 -4.60
CA PHE A 244 -16.52 -1.41 -4.03
C PHE A 244 -16.94 -1.06 -2.60
N GLY A 245 -16.08 -0.43 -1.82
CA GLY A 245 -16.42 0.14 -0.51
C GLY A 245 -17.53 1.19 -0.59
N LEU A 246 -17.47 2.12 -1.56
CA LEU A 246 -18.55 3.09 -1.83
C LEU A 246 -19.88 2.42 -2.23
N LEU A 247 -19.81 1.28 -2.89
CA LEU A 247 -20.96 0.46 -3.27
C LEU A 247 -21.46 -0.45 -2.13
N HIS A 248 -20.86 -0.35 -0.92
CA HIS A 248 -21.12 -1.22 0.24
C HIS A 248 -20.92 -2.71 -0.03
N HIS A 249 -19.99 -3.01 -0.94
CA HIS A 249 -19.57 -4.36 -1.30
C HIS A 249 -18.07 -4.56 -1.02
N ARG A 250 -17.64 -5.83 -1.05
CA ARG A 250 -16.24 -6.22 -0.94
C ARG A 250 -15.78 -6.92 -2.19
N ILE A 251 -14.46 -6.97 -2.36
CA ILE A 251 -13.81 -7.79 -3.37
C ILE A 251 -12.97 -8.88 -2.69
N ARG A 252 -12.83 -10.02 -3.35
CA ARG A 252 -11.86 -11.06 -2.96
C ARG A 252 -10.67 -10.97 -3.89
N VAL A 253 -9.47 -10.90 -3.33
CA VAL A 253 -8.25 -10.76 -4.13
C VAL A 253 -7.48 -12.06 -4.18
N LYS A 254 -7.12 -12.52 -5.38
CA LYS A 254 -6.42 -13.78 -5.59
C LYS A 254 -5.30 -13.61 -6.62
N ARG A 255 -4.16 -14.24 -6.37
CA ARG A 255 -3.07 -14.32 -7.36
C ARG A 255 -3.48 -15.23 -8.53
N GLY A 256 -3.16 -14.86 -9.75
CA GLY A 256 -3.45 -15.66 -10.94
C GLY A 256 -2.94 -17.10 -10.83
N SER A 257 -1.73 -17.32 -10.27
CA SER A 257 -1.17 -18.68 -10.09
C SER A 257 -1.98 -19.58 -9.15
N LEU A 258 -2.91 -19.05 -8.38
CA LEU A 258 -3.80 -19.80 -7.48
C LEU A 258 -5.25 -19.91 -7.99
N PHE A 259 -5.50 -19.38 -9.18
CA PHE A 259 -6.81 -19.44 -9.82
C PHE A 259 -7.12 -20.84 -10.31
N SER A 260 -8.38 -21.24 -10.24
CA SER A 260 -8.86 -22.55 -10.65
C SER A 260 -10.07 -22.44 -11.59
N LEU A 261 -10.35 -23.51 -12.34
CA LEU A 261 -11.55 -23.58 -13.18
C LEU A 261 -12.85 -23.50 -12.38
N ASP A 262 -12.86 -23.94 -11.13
CA ASP A 262 -14.02 -23.82 -10.26
C ASP A 262 -14.27 -22.34 -9.89
N ASP A 263 -13.22 -21.55 -9.68
CA ASP A 263 -13.35 -20.10 -9.52
C ASP A 263 -14.00 -19.48 -10.76
N ALA A 264 -13.57 -19.92 -11.96
CA ALA A 264 -14.08 -19.40 -13.24
C ALA A 264 -15.55 -19.72 -13.49
N LYS A 265 -16.05 -20.85 -12.99
CA LYS A 265 -17.43 -21.28 -13.21
C LYS A 265 -18.42 -20.65 -12.22
N ASN A 266 -17.96 -20.34 -11.02
CA ASN A 266 -18.88 -20.05 -9.92
C ASN A 266 -18.90 -18.56 -9.52
N ASN A 267 -18.01 -17.73 -10.07
CA ASN A 267 -17.86 -16.34 -9.62
C ASN A 267 -17.82 -15.35 -10.78
N ASN A 268 -18.25 -14.12 -10.51
CA ASN A 268 -17.90 -12.97 -11.33
C ASN A 268 -16.43 -12.63 -11.11
N LEU A 269 -15.69 -12.36 -12.19
CA LEU A 269 -14.25 -12.21 -12.19
C LEU A 269 -13.83 -10.84 -12.72
N ILE A 270 -12.85 -10.24 -12.09
CA ILE A 270 -12.17 -9.03 -12.53
C ILE A 270 -10.68 -9.37 -12.69
N PHE A 271 -10.20 -9.46 -13.92
CA PHE A 271 -8.78 -9.71 -14.19
C PHE A 271 -8.02 -8.41 -14.32
N ILE A 272 -6.91 -8.31 -13.61
CA ILE A 272 -5.97 -7.19 -13.67
C ILE A 272 -4.64 -7.68 -14.22
N GLY A 273 -4.13 -7.01 -15.26
CA GLY A 273 -2.87 -7.34 -15.93
C GLY A 273 -3.06 -8.06 -17.25
N SER A 274 -2.07 -7.92 -18.13
CA SER A 274 -2.09 -8.50 -19.46
C SER A 274 -1.88 -10.02 -19.45
N PRO A 275 -2.24 -10.74 -20.53
CA PRO A 275 -1.96 -12.18 -20.64
C PRO A 275 -0.48 -12.55 -20.54
N SER A 276 0.44 -11.62 -20.80
CA SER A 276 1.88 -11.85 -20.64
C SER A 276 2.32 -11.95 -19.18
N GLU A 277 1.56 -11.36 -18.28
CA GLU A 277 1.83 -11.29 -16.83
C GLU A 277 0.82 -12.09 -16.04
N ASN A 278 -0.45 -12.10 -16.47
CA ASN A 278 -1.51 -12.92 -15.91
C ASN A 278 -1.81 -14.10 -16.85
N LEU A 279 -0.99 -15.15 -16.75
CA LEU A 279 -1.09 -16.34 -17.61
C LEU A 279 -2.46 -17.04 -17.49
N THR A 280 -3.20 -16.79 -16.43
CA THR A 280 -4.55 -17.34 -16.23
C THR A 280 -5.55 -16.84 -17.27
N LEU A 281 -5.32 -15.66 -17.84
CA LEU A 281 -6.13 -15.16 -18.97
C LEU A 281 -6.07 -16.04 -20.21
N LEU A 282 -5.05 -16.91 -20.35
CA LEU A 282 -4.95 -17.89 -21.42
C LEU A 282 -5.85 -19.12 -21.19
N GLU A 283 -6.35 -19.31 -19.99
CA GLU A 283 -7.17 -20.48 -19.59
C GLU A 283 -8.69 -20.19 -19.61
N ILE A 284 -9.07 -18.91 -19.81
CA ILE A 284 -10.47 -18.46 -19.87
C ILE A 284 -10.78 -17.85 -21.23
N PRO A 285 -12.07 -17.69 -21.61
CA PRO A 285 -12.43 -16.90 -22.78
C PRO A 285 -11.80 -15.51 -22.71
N GLY A 286 -11.06 -15.14 -23.73
CA GLY A 286 -10.40 -13.84 -23.85
C GLY A 286 -11.16 -12.87 -24.74
N THR A 287 -10.54 -11.72 -24.99
CA THR A 287 -11.01 -10.72 -25.96
C THR A 287 -10.90 -11.28 -27.38
N GLN A 288 -11.80 -10.89 -28.26
CA GLN A 288 -11.86 -11.34 -29.65
C GLN A 288 -11.57 -10.22 -30.65
N GLU A 289 -11.90 -9.00 -30.31
CA GLU A 289 -11.76 -7.82 -31.17
C GLU A 289 -10.41 -7.11 -30.92
N PHE A 290 -9.97 -7.05 -29.67
CA PHE A 290 -8.70 -6.42 -29.27
C PHE A 290 -7.84 -7.44 -28.54
N VAL A 291 -6.92 -8.07 -29.29
CA VAL A 291 -6.17 -9.23 -28.82
C VAL A 291 -4.72 -8.87 -28.52
N PHE A 292 -4.25 -9.24 -27.34
CA PHE A 292 -2.85 -9.07 -26.97
C PHE A 292 -1.96 -10.05 -27.72
N GLN A 293 -0.92 -9.54 -28.35
CA GLN A 293 0.07 -10.34 -29.09
C GLN A 293 1.48 -9.77 -28.88
N ARG A 294 2.50 -10.62 -28.94
CA ARG A 294 3.89 -10.14 -28.98
C ARG A 294 4.34 -9.91 -30.40
N VAL A 295 4.98 -8.78 -30.64
CA VAL A 295 5.60 -8.48 -31.92
C VAL A 295 6.71 -9.49 -32.20
N VAL A 296 6.60 -10.22 -33.32
CA VAL A 296 7.49 -11.34 -33.64
C VAL A 296 8.77 -10.95 -34.39
N SER A 297 8.80 -9.75 -35.00
CA SER A 297 9.90 -9.31 -35.87
C SER A 297 10.11 -7.79 -35.85
N GLY A 298 11.23 -7.35 -36.41
CA GLY A 298 11.57 -5.94 -36.51
C GLY A 298 12.12 -5.31 -35.23
N ARG A 299 12.17 -3.98 -35.20
CA ARG A 299 12.72 -3.19 -34.08
C ARG A 299 11.95 -3.37 -32.78
N ARG A 300 10.68 -3.71 -32.90
CA ARG A 300 9.74 -3.86 -31.77
C ARG A 300 9.60 -5.32 -31.32
N LYS A 301 10.44 -6.24 -31.79
CA LYS A 301 10.38 -7.67 -31.46
C LYS A 301 10.37 -7.86 -29.91
N GLY A 302 9.37 -8.55 -29.44
CA GLY A 302 9.18 -8.83 -28.01
C GLY A 302 8.25 -7.86 -27.29
N ASP A 303 7.99 -6.67 -27.84
CA ASP A 303 7.01 -5.74 -27.30
C ASP A 303 5.61 -6.36 -27.32
N LEU A 304 4.79 -6.01 -26.35
CA LEU A 304 3.38 -6.40 -26.33
C LEU A 304 2.57 -5.39 -27.14
N GLU A 305 1.71 -5.87 -28.02
CA GLU A 305 0.77 -5.06 -28.78
C GLU A 305 -0.67 -5.50 -28.58
N ILE A 306 -1.61 -4.60 -28.84
CA ILE A 306 -3.03 -4.93 -28.95
C ILE A 306 -3.38 -4.91 -30.43
N VAL A 307 -3.69 -6.08 -30.98
CA VAL A 307 -4.13 -6.23 -32.38
C VAL A 307 -5.62 -5.89 -32.46
N ASN A 308 -5.98 -4.99 -33.38
CA ASN A 308 -7.36 -4.70 -33.74
C ASN A 308 -7.76 -5.68 -34.85
N VAL A 309 -8.53 -6.69 -34.53
CA VAL A 309 -8.89 -7.80 -35.44
C VAL A 309 -9.77 -7.30 -36.61
N HIS A 310 -10.73 -6.42 -36.28
CA HIS A 310 -11.65 -5.84 -37.26
C HIS A 310 -11.60 -4.31 -37.19
N PRO A 311 -10.53 -3.67 -37.69
CA PRO A 311 -10.38 -2.22 -37.63
C PRO A 311 -11.49 -1.51 -38.43
N GLN A 312 -12.10 -0.52 -37.78
CA GLN A 312 -13.04 0.39 -38.42
C GLN A 312 -12.29 1.45 -39.25
N PRO A 313 -12.97 2.17 -40.18
CA PRO A 313 -12.36 3.29 -40.86
C PRO A 313 -11.68 4.23 -39.88
N ASP A 314 -10.47 4.67 -40.19
CA ASP A 314 -9.62 5.55 -39.35
C ASP A 314 -9.04 4.94 -38.07
N GLU A 315 -9.31 3.67 -37.76
CA GLU A 315 -8.68 2.98 -36.65
C GLU A 315 -7.36 2.28 -37.06
N PRO A 316 -6.34 2.29 -36.21
CA PRO A 316 -5.12 1.55 -36.44
C PRO A 316 -5.35 0.04 -36.36
N LYS A 317 -4.58 -0.74 -37.11
CA LYS A 317 -4.60 -2.21 -37.06
C LYS A 317 -3.98 -2.77 -35.80
N GLN A 318 -3.16 -1.98 -35.13
CA GLN A 318 -2.47 -2.36 -33.89
C GLN A 318 -2.23 -1.14 -33.02
N PHE A 319 -2.24 -1.34 -31.72
CA PHE A 319 -1.92 -0.32 -30.72
C PHE A 319 -0.63 -0.74 -30.02
N LEU A 320 0.37 0.12 -30.08
CA LEU A 320 1.72 -0.12 -29.57
C LEU A 320 2.12 1.00 -28.63
N ALA A 321 2.51 0.66 -27.42
CA ALA A 321 3.10 1.60 -26.49
C ALA A 321 4.40 2.21 -26.99
N THR A 322 4.97 3.18 -26.32
CA THR A 322 6.34 3.67 -26.53
C THR A 322 7.30 2.47 -26.59
N PRO A 323 8.29 2.45 -27.52
CA PRO A 323 9.26 1.37 -27.62
C PRO A 323 9.92 1.03 -26.28
N SER A 324 10.12 -0.26 -25.98
CA SER A 324 10.69 -0.72 -24.71
C SER A 324 12.09 -0.19 -24.37
N GLY A 325 12.81 0.36 -25.33
CA GLY A 325 14.11 1.01 -25.14
C GLY A 325 14.05 2.51 -24.84
N GLU A 326 12.86 3.10 -24.77
CA GLU A 326 12.63 4.52 -24.57
C GLU A 326 11.82 4.79 -23.29
N PRO A 327 11.93 5.99 -22.68
CA PRO A 327 11.05 6.36 -21.57
C PRO A 327 9.57 6.27 -21.99
N LEU A 328 8.75 5.57 -21.21
CA LEU A 328 7.34 5.39 -21.50
C LEU A 328 6.59 6.73 -21.47
N THR A 329 6.05 7.16 -22.60
CA THR A 329 5.23 8.38 -22.77
C THR A 329 3.81 8.07 -23.23
N GLU A 330 3.61 6.90 -23.85
CA GLU A 330 2.33 6.44 -24.33
C GLU A 330 2.18 4.93 -24.10
N ASP A 331 1.02 4.52 -23.64
CA ASP A 331 0.65 3.13 -23.41
C ASP A 331 -0.77 2.85 -23.91
N TYR A 332 -1.16 1.60 -24.01
CA TYR A 332 -2.49 1.19 -24.38
C TYR A 332 -3.03 0.11 -23.43
N ALA A 333 -4.34 0.13 -23.24
CA ALA A 333 -5.00 -0.83 -22.37
C ALA A 333 -6.35 -1.28 -22.94
N VAL A 334 -6.75 -2.49 -22.58
CA VAL A 334 -8.07 -3.05 -22.88
C VAL A 334 -8.94 -3.01 -21.64
N VAL A 335 -10.18 -2.55 -21.82
CA VAL A 335 -11.28 -2.71 -20.86
C VAL A 335 -12.35 -3.54 -21.56
N ALA A 336 -12.56 -4.78 -21.13
CA ALA A 336 -13.48 -5.68 -21.78
C ALA A 336 -14.39 -6.39 -20.79
N LEU A 337 -15.68 -6.33 -21.01
CA LEU A 337 -16.68 -7.13 -20.31
C LEU A 337 -17.09 -8.29 -21.23
N ILE A 338 -16.81 -9.50 -20.82
CA ILE A 338 -17.10 -10.71 -21.59
C ILE A 338 -17.94 -11.70 -20.75
N ARG A 339 -18.51 -12.71 -21.40
CA ARG A 339 -19.19 -13.80 -20.69
C ARG A 339 -18.17 -14.74 -20.05
N GLY A 340 -18.46 -15.19 -18.83
CA GLY A 340 -17.66 -16.21 -18.15
C GLY A 340 -17.84 -17.59 -18.77
N LEU A 341 -17.08 -18.57 -18.27
CA LEU A 341 -17.27 -20.01 -18.61
C LEU A 341 -18.69 -20.47 -18.27
N ASN A 342 -19.25 -19.97 -17.19
CA ASN A 342 -20.68 -20.05 -16.91
C ASN A 342 -21.35 -18.78 -17.47
N PRO A 343 -22.31 -18.89 -18.40
CA PRO A 343 -22.97 -17.72 -18.99
C PRO A 343 -23.68 -16.81 -17.99
N ALA A 344 -24.00 -17.31 -16.79
CA ALA A 344 -24.58 -16.53 -15.71
C ALA A 344 -23.56 -15.59 -15.04
N GLN A 345 -22.27 -15.83 -15.24
CA GLN A 345 -21.18 -15.07 -14.67
C GLN A 345 -20.53 -14.15 -15.71
N SER A 346 -19.95 -13.08 -15.24
CA SER A 346 -19.29 -12.07 -16.06
C SER A 346 -17.80 -12.01 -15.75
N VAL A 347 -17.00 -11.71 -16.77
CA VAL A 347 -15.55 -11.47 -16.64
C VAL A 347 -15.27 -10.06 -17.13
N LEU A 348 -14.67 -9.24 -16.29
CA LEU A 348 -14.13 -7.93 -16.65
C LEU A 348 -12.61 -8.07 -16.75
N ILE A 349 -12.06 -7.69 -17.90
CA ILE A 349 -10.62 -7.69 -18.18
C ILE A 349 -10.14 -6.24 -18.17
N LEU A 350 -9.17 -5.93 -17.33
CA LEU A 350 -8.51 -4.63 -17.19
C LEU A 350 -7.01 -4.84 -17.39
N ALA A 351 -6.55 -4.66 -18.62
CA ALA A 351 -5.23 -5.12 -19.02
C ALA A 351 -4.51 -4.09 -19.89
N GLY A 352 -3.29 -3.71 -19.50
CA GLY A 352 -2.43 -2.83 -20.28
C GLY A 352 -1.34 -3.56 -21.06
N THR A 353 -0.68 -2.88 -22.01
CA THR A 353 0.55 -3.40 -22.62
C THR A 353 1.72 -3.30 -21.64
N THR A 354 1.63 -2.40 -20.64
CA THR A 354 2.51 -2.35 -19.46
C THR A 354 1.67 -2.28 -18.18
N THR A 355 2.32 -2.34 -17.01
CA THR A 355 1.68 -2.16 -15.70
C THR A 355 1.00 -0.79 -15.55
N ILE A 356 1.53 0.26 -16.21
CA ILE A 356 0.95 1.61 -16.18
C ILE A 356 -0.36 1.67 -16.97
N GLY A 357 -0.43 1.03 -18.13
CA GLY A 357 -1.68 0.88 -18.88
C GLY A 357 -2.72 0.08 -18.11
N THR A 358 -2.29 -0.97 -17.39
CA THR A 358 -3.17 -1.73 -16.48
C THR A 358 -3.75 -0.83 -15.39
N GLN A 359 -2.92 -0.03 -14.73
CA GLN A 359 -3.37 0.97 -13.74
C GLN A 359 -4.41 1.91 -14.34
N ALA A 360 -4.10 2.48 -15.51
CA ALA A 360 -5.00 3.41 -16.20
C ALA A 360 -6.34 2.78 -16.58
N ALA A 361 -6.36 1.49 -16.96
CA ALA A 361 -7.61 0.78 -17.25
C ALA A 361 -8.50 0.67 -16.01
N VAL A 362 -7.93 0.39 -14.85
CA VAL A 362 -8.67 0.34 -13.59
C VAL A 362 -9.12 1.73 -13.16
N GLU A 363 -8.24 2.71 -13.14
CA GLU A 363 -8.60 4.09 -12.82
C GLU A 363 -9.73 4.61 -13.72
N TYR A 364 -9.73 4.23 -15.01
CA TYR A 364 -10.79 4.61 -15.95
C TYR A 364 -12.17 4.10 -15.53
N VAL A 365 -12.29 2.86 -15.05
CA VAL A 365 -13.55 2.27 -14.58
C VAL A 365 -13.82 2.53 -13.11
N CYS A 366 -12.94 3.23 -12.42
CA CYS A 366 -13.12 3.74 -11.05
C CYS A 366 -13.44 5.24 -11.00
N ARG A 367 -13.52 5.92 -12.16
CA ARG A 367 -13.84 7.35 -12.23
C ARG A 367 -15.20 7.59 -12.85
N GLN A 368 -16.00 8.39 -12.15
CA GLN A 368 -17.37 8.68 -12.56
C GLN A 368 -17.44 9.25 -13.99
N ASP A 369 -16.64 10.27 -14.29
CA ASP A 369 -16.64 10.95 -15.59
C ASP A 369 -16.27 10.03 -16.76
N SER A 370 -15.40 9.06 -16.51
CA SER A 370 -14.95 8.07 -17.49
C SER A 370 -16.02 7.01 -17.74
N ILE A 371 -16.64 6.52 -16.67
CA ILE A 371 -17.76 5.54 -16.76
C ILE A 371 -18.95 6.18 -17.49
N GLU A 372 -19.34 7.41 -17.15
CA GLU A 372 -20.45 8.11 -17.82
C GLU A 372 -20.21 8.22 -19.33
N LYS A 373 -19.00 8.60 -19.74
CA LYS A 373 -18.63 8.63 -21.17
C LYS A 373 -18.68 7.23 -21.82
N LEU A 374 -18.22 6.20 -21.11
CA LEU A 374 -18.26 4.83 -21.62
C LEU A 374 -19.70 4.32 -21.75
N LEU A 375 -20.56 4.51 -20.75
CA LEU A 375 -21.97 4.13 -20.78
C LEU A 375 -22.72 4.85 -21.89
N LEU A 376 -22.45 6.13 -22.11
CA LEU A 376 -23.01 6.90 -23.22
C LEU A 376 -22.59 6.30 -24.58
N ARG A 377 -21.33 5.99 -24.76
CA ARG A 377 -20.80 5.36 -26.00
C ARG A 377 -21.40 3.97 -26.21
N LEU A 378 -21.64 3.22 -25.14
CA LEU A 378 -22.30 1.92 -25.18
C LEU A 378 -23.84 2.01 -25.36
N SER A 379 -24.41 3.21 -25.27
CA SER A 379 -25.87 3.47 -25.33
C SER A 379 -26.64 2.75 -24.20
N VAL A 380 -26.06 2.71 -23.00
CA VAL A 380 -26.67 2.16 -21.80
C VAL A 380 -27.38 3.29 -21.05
N SER A 381 -28.67 3.09 -20.75
CA SER A 381 -29.44 4.00 -19.89
C SER A 381 -29.20 3.73 -18.40
N ASP A 382 -29.58 4.66 -17.53
CA ASP A 382 -29.41 4.57 -16.08
C ASP A 382 -30.03 3.32 -15.44
N THR A 383 -31.05 2.73 -16.09
CA THR A 383 -31.69 1.48 -15.66
C THR A 383 -31.30 0.28 -16.51
N GLY A 384 -30.44 0.51 -17.52
CA GLY A 384 -30.04 -0.48 -18.49
C GLY A 384 -29.07 -1.51 -17.93
N GLU A 385 -28.93 -2.61 -18.65
CA GLU A 385 -27.96 -3.64 -18.36
C GLU A 385 -26.77 -3.50 -19.29
N LEU A 386 -25.57 -3.53 -18.71
CA LEU A 386 -24.31 -3.47 -19.46
C LEU A 386 -24.10 -4.79 -20.21
N LYS A 387 -24.13 -4.74 -21.55
CA LYS A 387 -23.85 -5.90 -22.40
C LYS A 387 -22.37 -6.09 -22.59
N PRO A 388 -21.90 -7.29 -23.02
CA PRO A 388 -20.51 -7.50 -23.37
C PRO A 388 -19.98 -6.45 -24.35
N TYR A 389 -18.76 -6.02 -24.13
CA TYR A 389 -18.05 -5.04 -24.99
C TYR A 389 -16.55 -5.20 -24.84
N GLU A 390 -15.81 -4.68 -25.80
CA GLU A 390 -14.36 -4.54 -25.76
C GLU A 390 -13.99 -3.11 -26.13
N ALA A 391 -13.09 -2.51 -25.37
CA ALA A 391 -12.65 -1.13 -25.55
C ALA A 391 -11.14 -1.03 -25.44
N VAL A 392 -10.54 -0.15 -26.25
CA VAL A 392 -9.12 0.22 -26.16
C VAL A 392 -9.00 1.64 -25.64
N LEU A 393 -8.16 1.80 -24.64
CA LEU A 393 -7.77 3.08 -24.06
C LEU A 393 -6.35 3.44 -24.52
N GLN A 394 -6.16 4.68 -24.95
CA GLN A 394 -4.85 5.30 -25.09
C GLN A 394 -4.50 6.03 -23.80
N VAL A 395 -3.29 5.84 -23.32
CA VAL A 395 -2.82 6.34 -22.02
C VAL A 395 -1.57 7.19 -22.25
N LYS A 396 -1.63 8.48 -21.92
CA LYS A 396 -0.44 9.31 -21.84
C LYS A 396 0.22 9.12 -20.49
N VAL A 397 1.53 8.94 -20.51
CA VAL A 397 2.34 8.64 -19.34
C VAL A 397 3.39 9.73 -19.12
N THR A 398 3.51 10.19 -17.89
CA THR A 398 4.57 11.13 -17.50
C THR A 398 5.19 10.66 -16.17
N ARG A 399 6.51 10.47 -16.18
CA ARG A 399 7.26 10.01 -14.99
C ARG A 399 6.72 8.71 -14.39
N GLY A 400 6.26 7.78 -15.26
CA GLY A 400 5.73 6.49 -14.81
C GLY A 400 4.32 6.54 -14.19
N VAL A 401 3.58 7.63 -14.43
CA VAL A 401 2.19 7.80 -13.94
C VAL A 401 1.27 8.09 -15.12
N PRO A 402 0.08 7.46 -15.23
CA PRO A 402 -0.91 7.80 -16.22
C PRO A 402 -1.46 9.22 -15.93
N VAL A 403 -1.43 10.11 -16.92
CA VAL A 403 -1.89 11.50 -16.76
C VAL A 403 -3.14 11.83 -17.56
N GLU A 404 -3.36 11.11 -18.66
CA GLU A 404 -4.54 11.25 -19.48
C GLU A 404 -4.91 9.90 -20.09
N THR A 405 -6.20 9.55 -20.04
CA THR A 405 -6.70 8.28 -20.58
C THR A 405 -7.89 8.56 -21.49
N GLN A 406 -7.83 8.11 -22.74
CA GLN A 406 -8.85 8.33 -23.75
C GLN A 406 -9.34 7.01 -24.33
N LEU A 407 -10.65 6.88 -24.54
CA LEU A 407 -11.27 5.78 -25.28
C LEU A 407 -11.05 5.98 -26.80
N VAL A 408 -10.24 5.12 -27.42
CA VAL A 408 -9.86 5.24 -28.83
C VAL A 408 -10.51 4.22 -29.76
N ALA A 409 -10.93 3.06 -29.25
CA ALA A 409 -11.69 2.09 -30.01
C ALA A 409 -12.71 1.37 -29.12
N LEU A 410 -13.87 0.97 -29.70
CA LEU A 410 -14.96 0.33 -28.98
C LEU A 410 -15.68 -0.66 -29.87
N ARG A 411 -15.92 -1.88 -29.36
CA ARG A 411 -16.78 -2.90 -29.97
C ARG A 411 -17.87 -3.29 -28.98
N LYS A 412 -19.12 -3.26 -29.45
CA LYS A 412 -20.25 -3.79 -28.70
C LYS A 412 -20.35 -5.27 -29.03
N GLY A 413 -20.32 -6.15 -28.02
CA GLY A 413 -20.47 -7.58 -28.22
C GLY A 413 -21.84 -7.92 -28.81
N ALA A 414 -21.91 -8.97 -29.60
CA ALA A 414 -23.17 -9.53 -30.07
C ALA A 414 -23.99 -9.98 -28.85
N SER A 415 -25.26 -9.69 -28.92
CA SER A 415 -26.29 -10.00 -27.90
C SER A 415 -26.41 -11.49 -27.66
#